data_09caaf804878089c3331752924ed62fe
#
_entry.id   09caaf804878089c3331752924ed62fe
#
_cell.length_a   1.000
_cell.length_b   1.000
_cell.length_c   1.000
_cell.angle_alpha   90.00
_cell.angle_beta   90.00
_cell.angle_gamma   90.00
#
_symmetry.space_group_name_H-M   'P 1'
#
loop_
_entity.id
_entity.type
_entity.pdbx_description
1 polymer ?
#
loop_
_entity_poly.entity_id
_entity_poly.type
_entity_poly.pdbx_seq_one_letter_code
_entity_poly.pdbx_strand_id
1 'polypeptide(L)'
;AFTEKINSFTLDTSSPEAAKESLNELLKYLIRWLYRHILSSDMMIGKLEPNDPFAFTDRFKTGIQLIDDEHRKLFEIIKETNELICAELLHDKYDRIMELLAKLKDYTEFHFHDEETLMERIDYPGLEAQKHAHAAFVERLVDVDLGTLDDIDNDQQAYLLDLINYLIGWLSNHILVSDKKIAEYV
;
A
#
# COMPACT_ATOMS: atom_id res chain seq x y z
N ALA A 1 -0.31 21.54 10.52
CA ALA A 1 0.31 20.25 10.88
C ALA A 1 1.82 20.36 11.11
N PHE A 2 2.70 20.42 10.06
CA PHE A 2 4.16 20.46 10.28
C PHE A 2 4.63 21.70 11.07
N THR A 3 4.25 22.87 10.61
CA THR A 3 4.60 24.17 11.23
C THR A 3 4.09 24.29 12.66
N GLU A 4 2.90 23.78 12.93
CA GLU A 4 2.31 23.75 14.28
C GLU A 4 3.11 22.85 15.21
N LYS A 5 3.49 21.63 14.76
CA LYS A 5 4.30 20.72 15.57
C LYS A 5 5.66 21.30 15.89
N ILE A 6 6.32 21.94 14.92
CA ILE A 6 7.61 22.61 15.14
C ILE A 6 7.45 23.79 16.10
N ASN A 7 6.42 24.62 15.92
CA ASN A 7 6.17 25.79 16.78
C ASN A 7 5.74 25.39 18.21
N SER A 8 5.15 24.20 18.39
CA SER A 8 4.76 23.69 19.71
C SER A 8 5.84 22.84 20.38
N PHE A 9 6.95 22.57 19.69
CA PHE A 9 8.03 21.79 20.27
C PHE A 9 8.73 22.57 21.39
N THR A 10 8.84 21.93 22.55
CA THR A 10 9.54 22.47 23.71
C THR A 10 10.61 21.45 24.12
N LEU A 11 11.86 21.88 24.14
CA LEU A 11 12.96 21.03 24.59
C LEU A 11 12.87 20.85 26.11
N ASP A 12 12.84 19.59 26.57
CA ASP A 12 12.94 19.31 28.00
C ASP A 12 14.42 19.43 28.45
N THR A 13 14.70 20.45 29.21
CA THR A 13 16.03 20.75 29.74
C THR A 13 16.23 20.33 31.19
N SER A 14 15.33 19.52 31.73
CA SER A 14 15.37 19.07 33.15
C SER A 14 16.58 18.20 33.46
N SER A 15 17.11 17.47 32.46
CA SER A 15 18.35 16.72 32.53
C SER A 15 18.97 16.55 31.14
N PRO A 16 20.27 16.22 31.01
CA PRO A 16 20.91 15.93 29.73
C PRO A 16 20.23 14.75 29.00
N GLU A 17 19.76 13.76 29.73
CA GLU A 17 19.05 12.58 29.21
C GLU A 17 17.68 12.98 28.65
N ALA A 18 16.90 13.80 29.38
CA ALA A 18 15.60 14.30 28.94
C ALA A 18 15.73 15.18 27.68
N ALA A 19 16.75 16.03 27.64
CA ALA A 19 17.06 16.85 26.46
C ALA A 19 17.35 15.98 25.22
N LYS A 20 18.17 14.92 25.41
CA LYS A 20 18.51 13.97 24.34
C LYS A 20 17.27 13.21 23.84
N GLU A 21 16.39 12.79 24.74
CA GLU A 21 15.16 12.09 24.39
C GLU A 21 14.19 12.99 23.61
N SER A 22 13.96 14.24 24.08
CA SER A 22 13.17 15.25 23.36
C SER A 22 13.71 15.53 21.95
N LEU A 23 15.02 15.64 21.79
CA LEU A 23 15.66 15.84 20.49
C LEU A 23 15.49 14.60 19.58
N ASN A 24 15.58 13.40 20.12
CA ASN A 24 15.38 12.17 19.36
C ASN A 24 13.93 12.06 18.86
N GLU A 25 12.96 12.40 19.68
CA GLU A 25 11.54 12.41 19.27
C GLU A 25 11.28 13.45 18.17
N LEU A 26 11.86 14.65 18.28
CA LEU A 26 11.77 15.64 17.22
C LEU A 26 12.42 15.12 15.93
N LEU A 27 13.59 14.50 16.03
CA LEU A 27 14.31 13.97 14.87
C LEU A 27 13.52 12.85 14.17
N LYS A 28 12.93 11.92 14.94
CA LYS A 28 12.03 10.88 14.40
C LYS A 28 10.84 11.48 13.67
N TYR A 29 10.21 12.51 14.26
CA TYR A 29 9.11 13.23 13.61
C TYR A 29 9.53 13.87 12.29
N LEU A 30 10.69 14.58 12.27
CA LEU A 30 11.22 15.24 11.07
C LEU A 30 11.54 14.24 9.96
N ILE A 31 12.17 13.11 10.29
CA ILE A 31 12.48 12.05 9.32
C ILE A 31 11.20 11.47 8.73
N ARG A 32 10.22 11.13 9.56
CA ARG A 32 8.92 10.60 9.10
C ARG A 32 8.19 11.62 8.21
N TRP A 33 8.16 12.90 8.62
CA TRP A 33 7.52 13.93 7.83
C TRP A 33 8.21 14.14 6.49
N LEU A 34 9.55 14.22 6.46
CA LEU A 34 10.34 14.40 5.25
C LEU A 34 10.14 13.22 4.28
N TYR A 35 10.19 11.99 4.81
CA TYR A 35 9.95 10.80 4.01
C TYR A 35 8.56 10.83 3.35
N ARG A 36 7.52 11.15 4.11
CA ARG A 36 6.17 11.32 3.58
C ARG A 36 6.11 12.44 2.54
N HIS A 37 6.71 13.58 2.83
CA HIS A 37 6.68 14.74 1.94
C HIS A 37 7.33 14.43 0.59
N ILE A 38 8.50 13.79 0.63
CA ILE A 38 9.19 13.34 -0.59
C ILE A 38 8.34 12.34 -1.38
N LEU A 39 7.79 11.32 -0.72
CA LEU A 39 7.01 10.29 -1.40
C LEU A 39 5.67 10.78 -1.92
N SER A 40 5.00 11.70 -1.23
CA SER A 40 3.65 12.16 -1.59
C SER A 40 3.64 13.46 -2.40
N SER A 41 4.55 14.40 -2.11
CA SER A 41 4.53 15.75 -2.69
C SER A 41 5.67 15.99 -3.67
N ASP A 42 6.90 15.62 -3.31
CA ASP A 42 8.07 15.96 -4.12
C ASP A 42 8.23 15.02 -5.33
N MET A 43 7.82 13.77 -5.23
CA MET A 43 7.74 12.88 -6.39
C MET A 43 6.74 13.35 -7.45
N MET A 44 5.80 14.23 -7.07
CA MET A 44 4.85 14.85 -7.99
C MET A 44 5.44 16.06 -8.73
N ILE A 45 6.45 16.74 -8.16
CA ILE A 45 7.04 17.96 -8.72
C ILE A 45 7.87 17.69 -10.00
N GLY A 46 8.43 16.51 -10.12
CA GLY A 46 9.30 16.14 -11.25
C GLY A 46 8.60 15.50 -12.45
N LYS A 47 7.27 15.34 -12.40
CA LYS A 47 6.50 14.64 -13.46
C LYS A 47 5.44 15.60 -14.00
N LEU A 48 5.59 16.02 -15.25
CA LEU A 48 4.64 16.89 -15.98
C LEU A 48 3.27 16.24 -16.26
N GLU A 49 3.09 14.97 -15.88
CA GLU A 49 1.80 14.29 -15.83
C GLU A 49 1.52 13.88 -14.38
N PRO A 50 0.29 14.05 -13.86
CA PRO A 50 -0.06 13.53 -12.54
C PRO A 50 -0.04 12.00 -12.62
N ASN A 51 1.11 11.42 -12.30
CA ASN A 51 1.24 9.98 -12.25
C ASN A 51 0.61 9.51 -10.94
N ASP A 52 -0.71 9.27 -10.98
CA ASP A 52 -1.43 8.63 -9.90
C ASP A 52 -0.84 7.21 -9.72
N PRO A 53 -0.11 6.92 -8.61
CA PRO A 53 0.49 5.61 -8.39
C PRO A 53 -0.54 4.49 -8.30
N PHE A 54 -1.81 4.85 -8.06
CA PHE A 54 -2.95 3.96 -7.96
C PHE A 54 -3.74 3.85 -9.28
N ALA A 55 -3.28 4.48 -10.36
CA ALA A 55 -3.95 4.38 -11.66
C ALA A 55 -3.50 3.12 -12.42
N PHE A 56 -4.46 2.28 -12.80
CA PHE A 56 -4.22 1.20 -13.76
C PHE A 56 -4.08 1.82 -15.17
N THR A 57 -2.87 1.86 -15.66
CA THR A 57 -2.53 2.45 -16.97
C THR A 57 -2.18 1.37 -18.00
N ASP A 58 -2.04 1.74 -19.27
CA ASP A 58 -1.67 0.81 -20.36
C ASP A 58 -0.36 0.03 -20.09
N ARG A 59 0.52 0.57 -19.27
CA ARG A 59 1.76 -0.11 -18.85
C ARG A 59 1.52 -1.42 -18.09
N PHE A 60 0.37 -1.53 -17.42
CA PHE A 60 0.01 -2.70 -16.60
C PHE A 60 -0.82 -3.74 -17.37
N LYS A 61 -1.29 -3.42 -18.58
CA LYS A 61 -2.03 -4.37 -19.38
C LYS A 61 -1.19 -5.58 -19.75
N THR A 62 -1.73 -6.76 -19.50
CA THR A 62 -1.19 -8.05 -19.95
C THR A 62 -1.66 -8.37 -21.37
N GLY A 63 -2.81 -7.83 -21.77
CA GLY A 63 -3.51 -8.15 -23.02
C GLY A 63 -4.55 -9.26 -22.85
N ILE A 64 -4.63 -9.90 -21.69
CA ILE A 64 -5.64 -10.87 -21.34
C ILE A 64 -6.80 -10.11 -20.65
N GLN A 65 -7.91 -9.92 -21.36
CA GLN A 65 -8.97 -9.01 -20.94
C GLN A 65 -9.50 -9.29 -19.52
N LEU A 66 -9.70 -10.57 -19.17
CA LEU A 66 -10.17 -10.97 -17.85
C LEU A 66 -9.19 -10.49 -16.76
N ILE A 67 -7.92 -10.81 -16.91
CA ILE A 67 -6.85 -10.46 -15.97
C ILE A 67 -6.68 -8.94 -15.88
N ASP A 68 -6.71 -8.23 -17.01
CA ASP A 68 -6.61 -6.76 -17.04
C ASP A 68 -7.78 -6.07 -16.31
N ASP A 69 -8.99 -6.63 -16.38
CA ASP A 69 -10.16 -6.11 -15.67
C ASP A 69 -10.04 -6.35 -14.16
N GLU A 70 -9.51 -7.50 -13.76
CA GLU A 70 -9.27 -7.84 -12.35
C GLU A 70 -8.14 -7.00 -11.76
N HIS A 71 -7.02 -6.81 -12.47
CA HIS A 71 -5.95 -5.90 -12.07
C HIS A 71 -6.48 -4.48 -11.85
N ARG A 72 -7.29 -3.96 -12.78
CA ARG A 72 -7.93 -2.64 -12.61
C ARG A 72 -8.72 -2.57 -11.32
N LYS A 73 -9.45 -3.63 -10.99
CA LYS A 73 -10.25 -3.68 -9.76
C LYS A 73 -9.41 -3.70 -8.51
N LEU A 74 -8.28 -4.40 -8.49
CA LEU A 74 -7.32 -4.37 -7.38
C LEU A 74 -6.77 -2.95 -7.17
N PHE A 75 -6.36 -2.25 -8.24
CA PHE A 75 -5.90 -0.86 -8.17
C PHE A 75 -6.97 0.08 -7.60
N GLU A 76 -8.24 -0.09 -8.01
CA GLU A 76 -9.36 0.71 -7.48
C GLU A 76 -9.55 0.49 -5.97
N ILE A 77 -9.53 -0.76 -5.48
CA ILE A 77 -9.72 -1.07 -4.06
C ILE A 77 -8.57 -0.48 -3.24
N ILE A 78 -7.31 -0.63 -3.69
CA ILE A 78 -6.15 -0.07 -3.01
C ILE A 78 -6.22 1.47 -2.98
N LYS A 79 -6.64 2.10 -4.08
CA LYS A 79 -6.84 3.56 -4.15
C LYS A 79 -7.91 4.03 -3.16
N GLU A 80 -9.08 3.38 -3.16
CA GLU A 80 -10.18 3.69 -2.23
C GLU A 80 -9.71 3.58 -0.76
N THR A 81 -8.93 2.55 -0.46
CA THR A 81 -8.36 2.35 0.88
C THR A 81 -7.39 3.47 1.24
N ASN A 82 -6.48 3.84 0.33
CA ASN A 82 -5.54 4.94 0.55
C ASN A 82 -6.24 6.28 0.77
N GLU A 83 -7.26 6.59 -0.04
CA GLU A 83 -8.05 7.83 0.11
C GLU A 83 -8.74 7.88 1.47
N LEU A 84 -9.30 6.75 1.92
CA LEU A 84 -9.93 6.66 3.23
C LEU A 84 -8.92 6.82 4.38
N ILE A 85 -7.72 6.21 4.29
CA ILE A 85 -6.66 6.37 5.28
C ILE A 85 -6.22 7.83 5.38
N CYS A 86 -6.13 8.53 4.25
CA CYS A 86 -5.73 9.94 4.19
C CYS A 86 -6.82 10.92 4.61
N ALA A 87 -8.12 10.51 4.61
CA ALA A 87 -9.21 11.39 4.97
C ALA A 87 -9.13 11.87 6.44
N GLU A 88 -9.30 13.18 6.65
CA GLU A 88 -9.37 13.77 7.98
C GLU A 88 -10.82 13.72 8.47
N LEU A 89 -11.16 13.16 9.59
CA LEU A 89 -12.47 13.24 10.24
C LEU A 89 -13.62 12.34 9.67
N LEU A 90 -13.52 11.04 9.91
CA LEU A 90 -14.68 10.15 9.81
C LEU A 90 -14.83 9.36 11.11
N HIS A 91 -16.01 9.39 11.74
CA HIS A 91 -16.27 8.67 12.98
C HIS A 91 -16.15 7.15 12.85
N ASP A 92 -16.42 6.60 11.65
CA ASP A 92 -16.39 5.15 11.38
C ASP A 92 -15.24 4.76 10.44
N LYS A 93 -14.15 5.54 10.46
CA LYS A 93 -13.02 5.38 9.55
C LYS A 93 -12.36 4.01 9.70
N TYR A 94 -12.19 3.55 10.92
CA TYR A 94 -11.58 2.26 11.24
C TYR A 94 -12.37 1.10 10.63
N ASP A 95 -13.66 0.98 10.92
CA ASP A 95 -14.51 -0.10 10.43
C ASP A 95 -14.50 -0.16 8.89
N ARG A 96 -14.56 1.00 8.24
CA ARG A 96 -14.51 1.10 6.78
C ARG A 96 -13.17 0.71 6.19
N ILE A 97 -12.05 1.05 6.84
CA ILE A 97 -10.71 0.59 6.43
C ILE A 97 -10.65 -0.94 6.53
N MET A 98 -11.19 -1.50 7.61
CA MET A 98 -11.26 -2.93 7.82
C MET A 98 -12.07 -3.65 6.75
N GLU A 99 -13.23 -3.11 6.40
CA GLU A 99 -14.08 -3.62 5.32
C GLU A 99 -13.34 -3.60 3.97
N LEU A 100 -12.61 -2.52 3.68
CA LEU A 100 -11.85 -2.41 2.44
C LEU A 100 -10.64 -3.35 2.39
N LEU A 101 -9.94 -3.56 3.50
CA LEU A 101 -8.85 -4.52 3.58
C LEU A 101 -9.35 -5.96 3.44
N ALA A 102 -10.49 -6.29 4.05
CA ALA A 102 -11.14 -7.58 3.87
C ALA A 102 -11.56 -7.78 2.41
N LYS A 103 -12.20 -6.78 1.79
CA LYS A 103 -12.56 -6.79 0.37
C LYS A 103 -11.33 -6.93 -0.54
N LEU A 104 -10.22 -6.26 -0.21
CA LEU A 104 -8.98 -6.38 -0.96
C LEU A 104 -8.45 -7.82 -0.89
N LYS A 105 -8.42 -8.41 0.30
CA LYS A 105 -7.99 -9.81 0.51
C LYS A 105 -8.84 -10.78 -0.30
N ASP A 106 -10.16 -10.72 -0.15
CA ASP A 106 -11.08 -11.62 -0.84
C ASP A 106 -10.95 -11.50 -2.37
N TYR A 107 -10.82 -10.27 -2.87
CA TYR A 107 -10.66 -10.04 -4.30
C TYR A 107 -9.28 -10.47 -4.81
N THR A 108 -8.24 -10.35 -4.00
CA THR A 108 -6.89 -10.85 -4.33
C THR A 108 -6.88 -12.37 -4.44
N GLU A 109 -7.51 -13.07 -3.50
CA GLU A 109 -7.61 -14.54 -3.54
C GLU A 109 -8.41 -15.01 -4.76
N PHE A 110 -9.49 -14.31 -5.10
CA PHE A 110 -10.29 -14.58 -6.31
C PHE A 110 -9.45 -14.40 -7.59
N HIS A 111 -8.77 -13.25 -7.72
CA HIS A 111 -7.93 -12.94 -8.87
C HIS A 111 -6.79 -13.97 -9.06
N PHE A 112 -6.05 -14.29 -7.99
CA PHE A 112 -4.98 -15.28 -8.06
C PHE A 112 -5.49 -16.67 -8.45
N HIS A 113 -6.68 -17.05 -7.98
CA HIS A 113 -7.31 -18.28 -8.40
C HIS A 113 -7.59 -18.33 -9.90
N ASP A 114 -8.11 -17.24 -10.47
CA ASP A 114 -8.42 -17.13 -11.90
C ASP A 114 -7.14 -17.14 -12.76
N GLU A 115 -6.08 -16.44 -12.32
CA GLU A 115 -4.77 -16.50 -12.97
C GLU A 115 -4.15 -17.89 -12.92
N GLU A 116 -4.14 -18.52 -11.76
CA GLU A 116 -3.62 -19.88 -11.58
C GLU A 116 -4.39 -20.90 -12.43
N THR A 117 -5.71 -20.79 -12.49
CA THR A 117 -6.56 -21.59 -13.36
C THR A 117 -6.22 -21.40 -14.85
N LEU A 118 -5.99 -20.17 -15.26
CA LEU A 118 -5.55 -19.87 -16.62
C LEU A 118 -4.18 -20.49 -16.90
N MET A 119 -3.22 -20.31 -16.00
CA MET A 119 -1.86 -20.85 -16.13
C MET A 119 -1.84 -22.39 -16.17
N GLU A 120 -2.70 -23.06 -15.39
CA GLU A 120 -2.88 -24.52 -15.46
C GLU A 120 -3.40 -24.96 -16.83
N ARG A 121 -4.37 -24.25 -17.39
CA ARG A 121 -4.97 -24.58 -18.69
C ARG A 121 -4.01 -24.43 -19.86
N ILE A 122 -3.01 -23.55 -19.76
CA ILE A 122 -2.03 -23.30 -20.81
C ILE A 122 -0.69 -24.02 -20.55
N ASP A 123 -0.62 -24.87 -19.52
CA ASP A 123 0.62 -25.55 -19.09
C ASP A 123 1.79 -24.55 -18.87
N TYR A 124 1.49 -23.41 -18.20
CA TYR A 124 2.48 -22.36 -17.98
C TYR A 124 3.64 -22.83 -17.09
N PRO A 125 4.89 -22.80 -17.54
CA PRO A 125 6.03 -23.37 -16.82
C PRO A 125 6.36 -22.61 -15.52
N GLY A 126 5.88 -21.34 -15.36
CA GLY A 126 6.08 -20.52 -14.16
C GLY A 126 5.01 -20.66 -13.09
N LEU A 127 4.01 -21.56 -13.25
CA LEU A 127 2.86 -21.71 -12.36
C LEU A 127 3.24 -21.84 -10.88
N GLU A 128 4.17 -22.75 -10.54
CA GLU A 128 4.56 -22.97 -9.15
C GLU A 128 5.22 -21.74 -8.51
N ALA A 129 6.00 -20.98 -9.29
CA ALA A 129 6.61 -19.74 -8.82
C ALA A 129 5.56 -18.66 -8.58
N GLN A 130 4.53 -18.58 -9.42
CA GLN A 130 3.39 -17.68 -9.24
C GLN A 130 2.60 -18.06 -7.99
N LYS A 131 2.22 -19.32 -7.81
CA LYS A 131 1.52 -19.81 -6.60
C LYS A 131 2.27 -19.44 -5.31
N HIS A 132 3.59 -19.58 -5.29
CA HIS A 132 4.40 -19.16 -4.14
C HIS A 132 4.36 -17.65 -3.90
N ALA A 133 4.44 -16.84 -4.95
CA ALA A 133 4.39 -15.39 -4.84
C ALA A 133 3.01 -14.91 -4.36
N HIS A 134 1.94 -15.49 -4.89
CA HIS A 134 0.55 -15.23 -4.51
C HIS A 134 0.30 -15.58 -3.04
N ALA A 135 0.70 -16.78 -2.61
CA ALA A 135 0.55 -17.19 -1.21
C ALA A 135 1.27 -16.26 -0.23
N ALA A 136 2.50 -15.85 -0.54
CA ALA A 136 3.26 -14.93 0.31
C ALA A 136 2.61 -13.54 0.38
N PHE A 137 1.97 -13.07 -0.70
CA PHE A 137 1.24 -11.81 -0.70
C PHE A 137 -0.03 -11.88 0.14
N VAL A 138 -0.82 -12.94 0.00
CA VAL A 138 -2.02 -13.16 0.82
C VAL A 138 -1.67 -13.30 2.29
N GLU A 139 -0.62 -14.05 2.64
CA GLU A 139 -0.11 -14.16 4.01
C GLU A 139 0.20 -12.78 4.60
N ARG A 140 0.84 -11.90 3.82
CA ARG A 140 1.13 -10.53 4.26
C ARG A 140 -0.13 -9.69 4.49
N LEU A 141 -1.21 -9.91 3.74
CA LEU A 141 -2.51 -9.26 3.98
C LEU A 141 -3.20 -9.77 5.24
N VAL A 142 -3.02 -11.07 5.57
CA VAL A 142 -3.60 -11.70 6.76
C VAL A 142 -2.85 -11.31 8.04
N ASP A 143 -1.53 -11.15 7.95
CA ASP A 143 -0.66 -10.75 9.08
C ASP A 143 -0.86 -9.30 9.55
N VAL A 144 -1.75 -8.56 8.91
CA VAL A 144 -2.22 -7.27 9.43
C VAL A 144 -3.03 -7.55 10.69
N ASP A 145 -2.35 -7.57 11.84
CA ASP A 145 -3.00 -7.74 13.15
C ASP A 145 -3.77 -6.46 13.51
N LEU A 146 -5.02 -6.49 13.12
CA LEU A 146 -5.95 -5.40 13.28
C LEU A 146 -6.61 -5.40 14.67
N GLY A 147 -6.34 -6.45 15.46
CA GLY A 147 -6.83 -6.57 16.84
C GLY A 147 -6.10 -5.66 17.85
N THR A 148 -4.95 -5.07 17.45
CA THR A 148 -4.22 -4.09 18.27
C THR A 148 -4.58 -2.64 17.95
N LEU A 149 -5.53 -2.42 17.03
CA LEU A 149 -5.88 -1.10 16.51
C LEU A 149 -7.15 -0.51 17.18
N ASP A 150 -7.27 -0.61 18.51
CA ASP A 150 -8.45 -0.08 19.24
C ASP A 150 -8.60 1.45 19.17
N ASP A 151 -7.52 2.18 18.83
CA ASP A 151 -7.56 3.63 18.60
C ASP A 151 -6.59 4.00 17.46
N ILE A 152 -7.09 4.59 16.37
CA ILE A 152 -6.24 5.06 15.27
C ILE A 152 -5.49 6.32 15.71
N ASP A 153 -4.34 6.13 16.30
CA ASP A 153 -3.37 7.20 16.53
C ASP A 153 -2.51 7.46 15.27
N ASN A 154 -1.61 8.45 15.35
CA ASN A 154 -0.74 8.81 14.23
C ASN A 154 0.21 7.67 13.79
N ASP A 155 0.55 6.75 14.68
CA ASP A 155 1.46 5.64 14.38
C ASP A 155 0.73 4.55 13.58
N GLN A 156 -0.56 4.33 13.83
CA GLN A 156 -1.40 3.41 13.08
C GLN A 156 -1.70 3.91 11.67
N GLN A 157 -1.96 5.21 11.50
CA GLN A 157 -2.12 5.79 10.16
C GLN A 157 -0.83 5.63 9.35
N ALA A 158 0.35 5.80 9.97
CA ALA A 158 1.62 5.57 9.31
C ALA A 158 1.78 4.12 8.89
N TYR A 159 1.45 3.17 9.77
CA TYR A 159 1.47 1.74 9.47
C TYR A 159 0.56 1.37 8.30
N LEU A 160 -0.68 1.87 8.30
CA LEU A 160 -1.64 1.61 7.22
C LEU A 160 -1.16 2.18 5.88
N LEU A 161 -0.57 3.38 5.88
CA LEU A 161 0.01 3.97 4.66
C LEU A 161 1.22 3.18 4.17
N ASP A 162 2.08 2.69 5.05
CA ASP A 162 3.21 1.83 4.69
C ASP A 162 2.72 0.50 4.11
N LEU A 163 1.66 -0.07 4.68
CA LEU A 163 1.01 -1.26 4.14
C LEU A 163 0.48 -1.01 2.72
N ILE A 164 -0.28 0.05 2.49
CA ILE A 164 -0.82 0.39 1.16
C ILE A 164 0.30 0.62 0.14
N ASN A 165 1.37 1.30 0.53
CA ASN A 165 2.53 1.50 -0.34
C ASN A 165 3.22 0.16 -0.70
N TYR A 166 3.31 -0.77 0.26
CA TYR A 166 3.80 -2.11 -0.01
C TYR A 166 2.89 -2.85 -0.99
N LEU A 167 1.57 -2.84 -0.76
CA LEU A 167 0.60 -3.56 -1.59
C LEU A 167 0.61 -3.07 -3.04
N ILE A 168 0.55 -1.75 -3.27
CA ILE A 168 0.59 -1.20 -4.63
C ILE A 168 1.94 -1.42 -5.31
N GLY A 169 3.03 -1.34 -4.54
CA GLY A 169 4.38 -1.60 -5.04
C GLY A 169 4.55 -3.06 -5.47
N TRP A 170 4.11 -4.00 -4.64
CA TRP A 170 4.17 -5.42 -4.94
C TRP A 170 3.30 -5.75 -6.16
N LEU A 171 2.03 -5.35 -6.17
CA LEU A 171 1.09 -5.59 -7.26
C LEU A 171 1.65 -5.04 -8.60
N SER A 172 2.10 -3.79 -8.60
CA SER A 172 2.68 -3.17 -9.80
C SER A 172 3.88 -3.94 -10.34
N ASN A 173 4.77 -4.38 -9.44
CA ASN A 173 5.95 -5.15 -9.85
C ASN A 173 5.57 -6.56 -10.33
N HIS A 174 4.62 -7.21 -9.65
CA HIS A 174 4.15 -8.55 -10.00
C HIS A 174 3.56 -8.57 -11.41
N ILE A 175 2.65 -7.66 -11.71
CA ILE A 175 2.06 -7.51 -13.05
C ILE A 175 3.15 -7.28 -14.10
N LEU A 176 4.08 -6.36 -13.86
CA LEU A 176 5.09 -5.99 -14.84
C LEU A 176 6.15 -7.07 -15.10
N VAL A 177 6.45 -7.90 -14.10
CA VAL A 177 7.56 -8.88 -14.16
C VAL A 177 7.04 -10.29 -14.37
N SER A 178 5.89 -10.62 -13.83
CA SER A 178 5.35 -11.99 -13.77
C SER A 178 4.17 -12.19 -14.71
N ASP A 179 3.08 -11.44 -14.52
CA ASP A 179 1.81 -11.73 -15.22
C ASP A 179 1.88 -11.41 -16.71
N LYS A 180 2.63 -10.38 -17.09
CA LYS A 180 2.90 -10.10 -18.52
C LYS A 180 3.55 -11.25 -19.28
N LYS A 181 4.28 -12.12 -18.60
CA LYS A 181 4.87 -13.31 -19.23
C LYS A 181 3.84 -14.38 -19.55
N ILE A 182 2.73 -14.41 -18.80
CA ILE A 182 1.63 -15.36 -19.06
C ILE A 182 1.09 -15.11 -20.47
N ALA A 183 0.96 -13.84 -20.87
CA ALA A 183 0.46 -13.47 -22.20
C ALA A 183 1.31 -13.98 -23.37
N GLU A 184 2.57 -14.33 -23.13
CA GLU A 184 3.44 -14.92 -24.15
C GLU A 184 3.06 -16.38 -24.47
N TYR A 185 2.24 -16.99 -23.62
CA TYR A 185 1.80 -18.39 -23.73
C TYR A 185 0.32 -18.53 -24.11
N VAL A 186 -0.45 -17.45 -24.15
CA VAL A 186 -1.85 -17.39 -24.53
C VAL A 186 -1.96 -16.99 -26.01
#